data_18a6e8efc0cfe1bd2d43e389cc65054d
#
_entry.id   18a6e8efc0cfe1bd2d43e389cc65054d
#
_cell.length_a   1.000
_cell.length_b   1.000
_cell.length_c   1.000
_cell.angle_alpha   90.00
_cell.angle_beta   90.00
_cell.angle_gamma   90.00
#
_symmetry.space_group_name_H-M   'P 1'
#
loop_
_entity.id
_entity.type
_entity.pdbx_description
1 polymer ?
#
loop_
_entity_poly.entity_id
_entity_poly.type
_entity_poly.pdbx_seq_one_letter_code
_entity_poly.pdbx_strand_id
1 'polypeptide(L)'
;MEVIECDVAIIGGGPAGCTCALYTSRADLRTVILDKNPTTGALAITSHIANYPGVDRSMSGLELLYQMKEQAQQYGTRYESRAQVFMMDVTKEETMDEVYTKTVYTPDYTVKARSLVLATGAMGRVGKPFPGEEEYLGRGVSYCATCDGAFYRDSNVVVYGASSEAIEEALFLTKFAKVVYWITNVDISRQTESGLERNKVLDQEALLQLLQCENVKHLEKTRLLEVVGDVSGVTGVRIKQPPGGGGGSSGGDTDDADEGEVLLDVEGAFIYGAGAGSKPITDFCQSKIALDEDGGVIVDANMQTSVEGVYAIGDIRNTDYKQVVVAASDGCIAAMSIEKFLNNRKMVKVDWIHK
;
A
#
# COMPACT_ATOMS: atom_id res chain seq x y z
N MET A 1 -26.75 -4.92 -17.59
CA MET A 1 -25.38 -5.18 -17.18
C MET A 1 -24.61 -5.61 -18.44
N GLU A 2 -23.57 -4.88 -18.82
CA GLU A 2 -22.77 -5.18 -19.99
C GLU A 2 -21.88 -6.40 -19.72
N VAL A 3 -21.75 -7.30 -20.70
CA VAL A 3 -20.82 -8.43 -20.63
C VAL A 3 -19.57 -8.10 -21.44
N ILE A 4 -18.42 -8.16 -20.81
CA ILE A 4 -17.11 -7.96 -21.44
C ILE A 4 -16.39 -9.30 -21.46
N GLU A 5 -15.98 -9.75 -22.66
CA GLU A 5 -15.16 -10.95 -22.84
C GLU A 5 -13.74 -10.54 -23.23
N CYS A 6 -12.75 -11.06 -22.47
CA CYS A 6 -11.35 -10.73 -22.67
C CYS A 6 -10.43 -11.93 -22.41
N ASP A 7 -9.18 -11.84 -22.79
CA ASP A 7 -8.19 -12.86 -22.46
C ASP A 7 -7.66 -12.65 -21.05
N VAL A 8 -7.47 -11.39 -20.63
CA VAL A 8 -6.94 -11.03 -19.30
C VAL A 8 -7.80 -9.93 -18.66
N ALA A 9 -8.36 -10.21 -17.50
CA ALA A 9 -8.99 -9.22 -16.65
C ALA A 9 -8.04 -8.85 -15.49
N ILE A 10 -7.83 -7.56 -15.25
CA ILE A 10 -6.96 -7.04 -14.19
C ILE A 10 -7.80 -6.21 -13.23
N ILE A 11 -7.78 -6.55 -11.95
CA ILE A 11 -8.50 -5.80 -10.90
C ILE A 11 -7.51 -4.87 -10.20
N GLY A 12 -7.62 -3.58 -10.49
CA GLY A 12 -6.76 -2.52 -9.99
C GLY A 12 -5.84 -1.93 -11.04
N GLY A 13 -5.92 -0.60 -11.19
CA GLY A 13 -5.19 0.20 -12.18
C GLY A 13 -3.94 0.89 -11.61
N GLY A 14 -3.35 0.34 -10.54
CA GLY A 14 -2.08 0.80 -9.99
C GLY A 14 -0.87 0.43 -10.87
N PRO A 15 0.37 0.73 -10.43
CA PRO A 15 1.58 0.49 -11.23
C PRO A 15 1.73 -0.98 -11.65
N ALA A 16 1.39 -1.93 -10.76
CA ALA A 16 1.42 -3.35 -11.07
C ALA A 16 0.44 -3.70 -12.19
N GLY A 17 -0.84 -3.29 -12.04
CA GLY A 17 -1.89 -3.57 -13.02
C GLY A 17 -1.63 -2.91 -14.38
N CYS A 18 -1.22 -1.64 -14.39
CA CYS A 18 -0.88 -0.93 -15.64
C CYS A 18 0.31 -1.58 -16.36
N THR A 19 1.34 -2.01 -15.60
CA THR A 19 2.48 -2.70 -16.20
C THR A 19 2.06 -4.07 -16.76
N CYS A 20 1.28 -4.84 -16.01
CA CYS A 20 0.77 -6.12 -16.51
C CYS A 20 -0.05 -5.92 -17.81
N ALA A 21 -0.95 -4.93 -17.82
CA ALA A 21 -1.76 -4.61 -18.97
C ALA A 21 -0.92 -4.19 -20.20
N LEU A 22 0.10 -3.37 -19.98
CA LEU A 22 1.04 -2.99 -21.04
C LEU A 22 1.66 -4.21 -21.73
N TYR A 23 2.17 -5.15 -20.93
CA TYR A 23 2.85 -6.34 -21.48
C TYR A 23 1.87 -7.33 -22.10
N THR A 24 0.68 -7.56 -21.51
CA THR A 24 -0.33 -8.47 -22.07
C THR A 24 -0.92 -7.91 -23.36
N SER A 25 -1.22 -6.61 -23.43
CA SER A 25 -1.71 -5.97 -24.67
C SER A 25 -0.66 -5.96 -25.77
N ARG A 26 0.64 -5.76 -25.43
CA ARG A 26 1.74 -5.90 -26.40
C ARG A 26 1.92 -7.34 -26.91
N ALA A 27 1.47 -8.33 -26.15
CA ALA A 27 1.43 -9.74 -26.57
C ALA A 27 0.15 -10.09 -27.35
N ASP A 28 -0.62 -9.09 -27.79
CA ASP A 28 -1.87 -9.23 -28.55
C ASP A 28 -2.97 -9.97 -27.77
N LEU A 29 -2.96 -9.84 -26.44
CA LEU A 29 -4.03 -10.35 -25.58
C LEU A 29 -5.04 -9.23 -25.30
N ARG A 30 -6.34 -9.54 -25.49
CA ARG A 30 -7.43 -8.59 -25.14
C ARG A 30 -7.44 -8.39 -23.63
N THR A 31 -6.98 -7.24 -23.19
CA THR A 31 -6.78 -6.91 -21.77
C THR A 31 -7.74 -5.83 -21.30
N VAL A 32 -8.34 -6.06 -20.14
CA VAL A 32 -9.25 -5.11 -19.47
C VAL A 32 -8.74 -4.82 -18.05
N ILE A 33 -8.60 -3.55 -17.70
CA ILE A 33 -8.40 -3.11 -16.33
C ILE A 33 -9.72 -2.64 -15.73
N LEU A 34 -10.06 -3.15 -14.55
CA LEU A 34 -11.18 -2.69 -13.72
C LEU A 34 -10.62 -1.92 -12.53
N ASP A 35 -10.82 -0.61 -12.49
CA ASP A 35 -10.30 0.24 -11.44
C ASP A 35 -11.42 0.97 -10.69
N LYS A 36 -11.43 0.82 -9.38
CA LYS A 36 -12.44 1.48 -8.51
C LYS A 36 -12.28 2.99 -8.51
N ASN A 37 -11.05 3.46 -8.37
CA ASN A 37 -10.74 4.89 -8.33
C ASN A 37 -9.26 5.14 -8.67
N PRO A 38 -8.98 5.73 -9.83
CA PRO A 38 -7.61 5.94 -10.32
C PRO A 38 -6.80 6.97 -9.52
N THR A 39 -7.41 7.67 -8.57
CA THR A 39 -6.75 8.73 -7.79
C THR A 39 -6.50 8.38 -6.32
N THR A 40 -6.80 7.15 -5.90
CA THR A 40 -6.73 6.75 -4.48
C THR A 40 -5.72 5.65 -4.16
N GLY A 41 -5.01 5.13 -5.13
CA GLY A 41 -3.95 4.13 -4.89
C GLY A 41 -2.69 4.75 -4.28
N ALA A 42 -1.84 3.95 -3.64
CA ALA A 42 -0.63 4.41 -2.95
C ALA A 42 0.25 5.31 -3.84
N LEU A 43 0.48 4.93 -5.11
CA LEU A 43 1.22 5.77 -6.03
C LEU A 43 0.49 7.09 -6.32
N ALA A 44 -0.84 7.05 -6.54
CA ALA A 44 -1.60 8.24 -6.94
C ALA A 44 -1.61 9.36 -5.90
N ILE A 45 -1.51 9.02 -4.60
CA ILE A 45 -1.49 9.99 -3.51
C ILE A 45 -0.09 10.51 -3.18
N THR A 46 0.97 9.91 -3.74
CA THR A 46 2.35 10.30 -3.48
C THR A 46 2.69 11.60 -4.22
N SER A 47 3.12 12.62 -3.48
CA SER A 47 3.38 13.95 -4.03
C SER A 47 4.60 14.00 -4.97
N HIS A 48 5.66 13.23 -4.67
CA HIS A 48 6.89 13.19 -5.45
C HIS A 48 7.46 11.77 -5.52
N ILE A 49 7.97 11.37 -6.69
CA ILE A 49 8.61 10.07 -6.88
C ILE A 49 10.12 10.27 -7.04
N ALA A 50 10.87 9.98 -5.97
CA ALA A 50 12.33 10.11 -5.97
C ALA A 50 13.08 8.78 -6.14
N ASN A 51 12.38 7.64 -6.03
CA ASN A 51 12.95 6.30 -5.93
C ASN A 51 12.55 5.35 -7.07
N TYR A 52 11.99 5.87 -8.17
CA TYR A 52 11.73 5.08 -9.38
C TYR A 52 12.76 5.44 -10.46
N PRO A 53 13.63 4.50 -10.86
CA PRO A 53 14.70 4.77 -11.82
C PRO A 53 14.17 5.24 -13.18
N GLY A 54 14.77 6.29 -13.74
CA GLY A 54 14.41 6.83 -15.05
C GLY A 54 13.24 7.82 -15.07
N VAL A 55 12.70 8.17 -13.89
CA VAL A 55 11.62 9.17 -13.74
C VAL A 55 12.21 10.49 -13.26
N ASP A 56 11.69 11.61 -13.73
CA ASP A 56 12.05 12.94 -13.25
C ASP A 56 11.65 13.11 -11.80
N ARG A 57 12.55 13.65 -10.98
CA ARG A 57 12.35 13.81 -9.53
C ARG A 57 11.23 14.77 -9.16
N SER A 58 10.81 15.64 -10.08
CA SER A 58 9.69 16.57 -9.88
C SER A 58 8.33 15.93 -10.15
N MET A 59 8.31 14.73 -10.73
CA MET A 59 7.08 14.04 -11.09
C MET A 59 6.33 13.55 -9.86
N SER A 60 5.04 13.82 -9.80
CA SER A 60 4.14 13.24 -8.82
C SER A 60 3.82 11.78 -9.13
N GLY A 61 3.40 11.03 -8.12
CA GLY A 61 2.97 9.65 -8.34
C GLY A 61 1.74 9.56 -9.25
N LEU A 62 0.84 10.53 -9.19
CA LEU A 62 -0.33 10.58 -10.07
C LEU A 62 0.06 10.77 -11.54
N GLU A 63 1.01 11.67 -11.83
CA GLU A 63 1.52 11.88 -13.19
C GLU A 63 2.19 10.61 -13.73
N LEU A 64 3.02 9.95 -12.92
CA LEU A 64 3.63 8.67 -13.29
C LEU A 64 2.57 7.61 -13.59
N LEU A 65 1.54 7.50 -12.75
CA LEU A 65 0.46 6.54 -12.95
C LEU A 65 -0.33 6.82 -14.24
N TYR A 66 -0.58 8.10 -14.56
CA TYR A 66 -1.21 8.47 -15.83
C TYR A 66 -0.37 8.04 -17.04
N GLN A 67 0.95 8.25 -17.00
CA GLN A 67 1.84 7.79 -18.08
C GLN A 67 1.81 6.27 -18.26
N MET A 68 1.86 5.51 -17.14
CA MET A 68 1.77 4.04 -17.20
C MET A 68 0.45 3.57 -17.81
N LYS A 69 -0.66 4.21 -17.44
CA LYS A 69 -1.99 3.94 -17.98
C LYS A 69 -2.07 4.25 -19.46
N GLU A 70 -1.62 5.43 -19.88
CA GLU A 70 -1.60 5.81 -21.29
C GLU A 70 -0.79 4.84 -22.15
N GLN A 71 0.38 4.41 -21.66
CA GLN A 71 1.18 3.41 -22.35
C GLN A 71 0.42 2.10 -22.54
N ALA A 72 -0.28 1.60 -21.53
CA ALA A 72 -1.08 0.39 -21.66
C ALA A 72 -2.23 0.57 -22.68
N GLN A 73 -2.93 1.71 -22.64
CA GLN A 73 -4.04 2.02 -23.55
C GLN A 73 -3.59 2.19 -25.00
N GLN A 74 -2.37 2.71 -25.26
CA GLN A 74 -1.80 2.82 -26.61
C GLN A 74 -1.65 1.46 -27.29
N TYR A 75 -1.55 0.37 -26.53
CA TYR A 75 -1.49 -1.00 -27.06
C TYR A 75 -2.84 -1.73 -27.03
N GLY A 76 -3.93 -1.01 -26.77
CA GLY A 76 -5.28 -1.56 -26.86
C GLY A 76 -5.89 -2.04 -25.54
N THR A 77 -5.24 -1.78 -24.40
CA THR A 77 -5.86 -2.05 -23.09
C THR A 77 -7.16 -1.26 -22.94
N ARG A 78 -8.27 -1.96 -22.66
CA ARG A 78 -9.52 -1.35 -22.23
C ARG A 78 -9.43 -0.99 -20.74
N TYR A 79 -9.70 0.25 -20.37
CA TYR A 79 -9.64 0.73 -18.99
C TYR A 79 -11.01 1.22 -18.53
N GLU A 80 -11.58 0.51 -17.55
CA GLU A 80 -12.86 0.85 -16.94
C GLU A 80 -12.61 1.51 -15.57
N SER A 81 -12.78 2.83 -15.53
CA SER A 81 -12.74 3.60 -14.29
C SER A 81 -14.05 3.48 -13.53
N ARG A 82 -14.00 3.59 -12.18
CA ARG A 82 -15.14 3.44 -11.27
C ARG A 82 -15.75 2.04 -11.28
N ALA A 83 -15.02 1.04 -11.76
CA ALA A 83 -15.43 -0.34 -11.80
C ALA A 83 -15.07 -1.06 -10.48
N GLN A 84 -15.90 -0.88 -9.44
CA GLN A 84 -15.70 -1.54 -8.16
C GLN A 84 -16.07 -3.02 -8.27
N VAL A 85 -15.07 -3.89 -8.17
CA VAL A 85 -15.28 -5.34 -8.08
C VAL A 85 -15.75 -5.70 -6.69
N PHE A 86 -16.86 -6.44 -6.58
CA PHE A 86 -17.41 -6.92 -5.32
C PHE A 86 -17.37 -8.45 -5.19
N MET A 87 -17.21 -9.16 -6.29
CA MET A 87 -17.15 -10.63 -6.30
C MET A 87 -16.37 -11.11 -7.52
N MET A 88 -15.71 -12.24 -7.37
CA MET A 88 -15.15 -13.01 -8.48
C MET A 88 -15.59 -14.50 -8.39
N ASP A 89 -15.70 -15.14 -9.53
CA ASP A 89 -15.89 -16.59 -9.66
C ASP A 89 -14.73 -17.18 -10.47
N VAL A 90 -13.98 -18.09 -9.83
CA VAL A 90 -12.78 -18.71 -10.38
C VAL A 90 -12.83 -20.24 -10.26
N THR A 91 -14.01 -20.80 -10.00
CA THR A 91 -14.20 -22.21 -9.68
C THR A 91 -14.43 -23.07 -10.91
N LYS A 92 -14.61 -22.48 -12.07
CA LYS A 92 -14.85 -23.22 -13.32
C LYS A 92 -13.53 -23.71 -13.91
N GLU A 93 -13.52 -24.99 -14.30
CA GLU A 93 -12.44 -25.57 -15.09
C GLU A 93 -12.60 -25.24 -16.57
N GLU A 94 -11.50 -25.11 -17.29
CA GLU A 94 -11.50 -24.89 -18.73
C GLU A 94 -11.98 -26.17 -19.44
N THR A 95 -13.00 -26.04 -20.27
CA THR A 95 -13.53 -27.12 -21.10
C THR A 95 -13.51 -26.69 -22.56
N MET A 96 -13.76 -27.63 -23.50
CA MET A 96 -13.85 -27.27 -24.94
C MET A 96 -14.96 -26.27 -25.24
N ASP A 97 -16.01 -26.22 -24.42
CA ASP A 97 -17.17 -25.36 -24.62
C ASP A 97 -17.10 -24.07 -23.78
N GLU A 98 -16.22 -23.99 -22.77
CA GLU A 98 -16.12 -22.85 -21.86
C GLU A 98 -14.67 -22.38 -21.71
N VAL A 99 -14.26 -21.44 -22.55
CA VAL A 99 -12.92 -20.84 -22.61
C VAL A 99 -12.73 -19.78 -21.52
N TYR A 100 -13.80 -19.10 -21.14
CA TYR A 100 -13.76 -18.02 -20.16
C TYR A 100 -14.14 -18.57 -18.77
N THR A 101 -13.14 -19.01 -18.02
CA THR A 101 -13.33 -19.73 -16.75
C THR A 101 -13.27 -18.83 -15.53
N LYS A 102 -12.92 -17.54 -15.70
CA LYS A 102 -12.84 -16.53 -14.64
C LYS A 102 -13.92 -15.48 -14.88
N THR A 103 -14.75 -15.20 -13.88
CA THR A 103 -15.79 -14.17 -13.98
C THR A 103 -15.63 -13.16 -12.85
N VAL A 104 -15.71 -11.88 -13.18
CA VAL A 104 -15.62 -10.77 -12.25
C VAL A 104 -16.89 -9.93 -12.34
N TYR A 105 -17.44 -9.55 -11.20
CA TYR A 105 -18.69 -8.81 -11.10
C TYR A 105 -18.46 -7.41 -10.54
N THR A 106 -18.99 -6.42 -11.26
CA THR A 106 -19.11 -5.02 -10.83
C THR A 106 -20.58 -4.59 -10.93
N PRO A 107 -20.99 -3.43 -10.41
CA PRO A 107 -22.35 -2.92 -10.59
C PRO A 107 -22.78 -2.79 -12.05
N ASP A 108 -21.84 -2.44 -12.95
CA ASP A 108 -22.13 -2.12 -14.35
C ASP A 108 -21.75 -3.24 -15.33
N TYR A 109 -20.76 -4.07 -14.96
CA TYR A 109 -20.15 -5.07 -15.85
C TYR A 109 -20.15 -6.48 -15.24
N THR A 110 -20.33 -7.47 -16.11
CA THR A 110 -19.86 -8.84 -15.87
C THR A 110 -18.70 -9.11 -16.82
N VAL A 111 -17.49 -9.28 -16.28
CA VAL A 111 -16.29 -9.53 -17.08
C VAL A 111 -15.94 -10.99 -17.04
N LYS A 112 -15.89 -11.61 -18.22
CA LYS A 112 -15.49 -13.01 -18.42
C LYS A 112 -14.09 -13.06 -19.02
N ALA A 113 -13.17 -13.76 -18.34
CA ALA A 113 -11.77 -13.80 -18.74
C ALA A 113 -11.23 -15.23 -18.79
N ARG A 114 -10.16 -15.44 -19.54
CA ARG A 114 -9.38 -16.66 -19.55
C ARG A 114 -8.35 -16.67 -18.40
N SER A 115 -7.85 -15.48 -18.05
CA SER A 115 -6.93 -15.28 -16.92
C SER A 115 -7.33 -14.06 -16.12
N LEU A 116 -7.09 -14.09 -14.80
CA LEU A 116 -7.43 -13.02 -13.86
C LEU A 116 -6.18 -12.56 -13.11
N VAL A 117 -6.05 -11.25 -12.94
CA VAL A 117 -4.94 -10.64 -12.20
C VAL A 117 -5.50 -9.76 -11.07
N LEU A 118 -5.04 -10.01 -9.85
CA LEU A 118 -5.36 -9.24 -8.66
C LEU A 118 -4.25 -8.21 -8.44
N ALA A 119 -4.58 -6.92 -8.53
CA ALA A 119 -3.63 -5.80 -8.43
C ALA A 119 -4.19 -4.65 -7.58
N THR A 120 -5.05 -4.96 -6.59
CA THR A 120 -5.79 -3.99 -5.78
C THR A 120 -4.94 -3.27 -4.72
N GLY A 121 -3.69 -3.72 -4.55
CA GLY A 121 -2.77 -3.12 -3.58
C GLY A 121 -3.12 -3.42 -2.13
N ALA A 122 -2.52 -2.65 -1.22
CA ALA A 122 -2.64 -2.84 0.22
C ALA A 122 -3.05 -1.56 0.97
N MET A 123 -3.85 -0.70 0.37
CA MET A 123 -4.43 0.49 1.02
C MET A 123 -5.71 0.18 1.81
N GLY A 124 -5.95 -1.10 2.10
CA GLY A 124 -7.05 -1.55 2.96
C GLY A 124 -6.82 -1.09 4.40
N ARG A 125 -7.92 -0.71 5.08
CA ARG A 125 -7.87 -0.19 6.44
C ARG A 125 -8.79 -0.96 7.37
N VAL A 126 -8.32 -1.17 8.60
CA VAL A 126 -9.13 -1.70 9.70
C VAL A 126 -9.24 -0.59 10.74
N GLY A 127 -10.40 0.06 10.86
CA GLY A 127 -10.64 1.14 11.81
C GLY A 127 -10.87 2.51 11.17
N LYS A 128 -11.19 3.49 12.01
CA LYS A 128 -11.43 4.86 11.56
C LYS A 128 -10.12 5.63 11.52
N PRO A 129 -9.91 6.49 10.50
CA PRO A 129 -8.78 7.41 10.47
C PRO A 129 -8.86 8.41 11.63
N PHE A 130 -7.70 8.91 12.05
CA PHE A 130 -7.66 10.08 12.92
C PHE A 130 -8.17 11.32 12.17
N PRO A 131 -8.77 12.28 12.86
CA PRO A 131 -9.06 13.57 12.27
C PRO A 131 -7.80 14.14 11.58
N GLY A 132 -7.94 14.66 10.36
CA GLY A 132 -6.84 15.18 9.53
C GLY A 132 -5.97 14.12 8.83
N GLU A 133 -6.03 12.84 9.23
CA GLU A 133 -5.15 11.81 8.66
C GLU A 133 -5.36 11.63 7.15
N GLU A 134 -6.60 11.48 6.70
CA GLU A 134 -6.90 11.33 5.26
C GLU A 134 -6.70 12.63 4.48
N GLU A 135 -6.95 13.77 5.13
CA GLU A 135 -6.77 15.09 4.53
C GLU A 135 -5.32 15.36 4.15
N TYR A 136 -4.40 15.00 5.05
CA TYR A 136 -2.96 15.25 4.85
C TYR A 136 -2.19 14.03 4.32
N LEU A 137 -2.87 12.95 3.95
CA LEU A 137 -2.23 11.78 3.37
C LEU A 137 -1.47 12.14 2.07
N GLY A 138 -0.17 11.83 2.02
CA GLY A 138 0.75 12.24 0.95
C GLY A 138 1.18 13.71 1.02
N ARG A 139 0.70 14.47 2.02
CA ARG A 139 1.11 15.86 2.30
C ARG A 139 1.54 16.03 3.75
N GLY A 140 2.35 15.08 4.22
CA GLY A 140 2.86 15.05 5.59
C GLY A 140 2.42 13.82 6.39
N VAL A 141 1.25 13.23 6.11
CA VAL A 141 0.89 11.90 6.62
C VAL A 141 1.41 10.83 5.69
N SER A 142 2.07 9.81 6.24
CA SER A 142 2.61 8.67 5.51
C SER A 142 2.42 7.36 6.29
N TYR A 143 2.43 6.24 5.56
CA TYR A 143 2.45 4.88 6.10
C TYR A 143 3.72 4.11 5.69
N CYS A 144 4.76 4.81 5.19
CA CYS A 144 5.99 4.19 4.70
C CYS A 144 7.18 5.15 4.91
N ALA A 145 7.97 4.94 5.96
CA ALA A 145 9.15 5.77 6.20
C ALA A 145 10.26 5.52 5.16
N THR A 146 10.39 4.30 4.66
CA THR A 146 11.33 3.99 3.57
C THR A 146 11.00 4.70 2.27
N CYS A 147 9.73 5.06 2.05
CA CYS A 147 9.29 5.83 0.88
C CYS A 147 9.57 7.33 1.06
N ASP A 148 9.19 7.87 2.21
CA ASP A 148 9.04 9.32 2.41
C ASP A 148 10.07 9.90 3.39
N GLY A 149 10.76 9.08 4.19
CA GLY A 149 11.64 9.54 5.28
C GLY A 149 12.72 10.50 4.83
N ALA A 150 13.25 10.36 3.62
CA ALA A 150 14.28 11.25 3.08
C ALA A 150 13.80 12.70 2.86
N PHE A 151 12.48 12.92 2.74
CA PHE A 151 11.90 14.27 2.60
C PHE A 151 11.90 15.05 3.93
N TYR A 152 12.02 14.35 5.06
CA TYR A 152 11.99 14.93 6.42
C TYR A 152 13.39 15.16 7.01
N ARG A 153 14.39 15.39 6.15
CA ARG A 153 15.75 15.71 6.61
C ARG A 153 15.72 17.01 7.42
N ASP A 154 16.30 16.92 8.63
CA ASP A 154 16.36 18.02 9.60
C ASP A 154 15.01 18.54 10.13
N SER A 155 13.91 17.81 9.82
CA SER A 155 12.54 18.09 10.28
C SER A 155 12.18 17.29 11.53
N ASN A 156 11.17 17.75 12.27
CA ASN A 156 10.56 16.99 13.33
C ASN A 156 9.47 16.09 12.75
N VAL A 157 9.42 14.83 13.17
CA VAL A 157 8.39 13.89 12.74
C VAL A 157 7.80 13.15 13.93
N VAL A 158 6.57 12.67 13.75
CA VAL A 158 5.94 11.75 14.69
C VAL A 158 5.80 10.36 14.07
N VAL A 159 6.04 9.33 14.88
CA VAL A 159 5.70 7.94 14.57
C VAL A 159 4.70 7.47 15.62
N TYR A 160 3.51 7.07 15.17
CA TYR A 160 2.46 6.57 16.04
C TYR A 160 2.26 5.07 15.85
N GLY A 161 2.48 4.29 16.90
CA GLY A 161 2.28 2.85 16.91
C GLY A 161 3.25 2.12 17.84
N ALA A 162 2.87 0.89 18.23
CA ALA A 162 3.61 0.03 19.14
C ALA A 162 3.95 -1.35 18.51
N SER A 163 3.83 -1.49 17.19
CA SER A 163 4.19 -2.70 16.45
C SER A 163 5.69 -2.76 16.13
N SER A 164 6.21 -3.94 15.78
CA SER A 164 7.58 -4.07 15.26
C SER A 164 7.81 -3.19 14.05
N GLU A 165 6.82 -3.12 13.14
CA GLU A 165 6.85 -2.22 11.98
C GLU A 165 7.05 -0.75 12.41
N ALA A 166 6.27 -0.27 13.39
CA ALA A 166 6.41 1.12 13.88
C ALA A 166 7.80 1.40 14.48
N ILE A 167 8.41 0.41 15.15
CA ILE A 167 9.75 0.52 15.73
C ILE A 167 10.81 0.59 14.63
N GLU A 168 10.76 -0.30 13.64
CA GLU A 168 11.70 -0.34 12.51
C GLU A 168 11.62 0.94 11.67
N GLU A 169 10.42 1.41 11.39
CA GLU A 169 10.17 2.64 10.64
C GLU A 169 10.61 3.89 11.43
N ALA A 170 10.38 3.92 12.76
CA ALA A 170 10.92 4.97 13.63
C ALA A 170 12.45 4.97 13.61
N LEU A 171 13.07 3.78 13.71
CA LEU A 171 14.53 3.63 13.65
C LEU A 171 15.07 4.07 12.28
N PHE A 172 14.36 3.78 11.20
CA PHE A 172 14.75 4.26 9.87
C PHE A 172 14.73 5.78 9.78
N LEU A 173 13.70 6.44 10.34
CA LEU A 173 13.54 7.90 10.33
C LEU A 173 14.61 8.63 11.15
N THR A 174 15.23 7.98 12.15
CA THR A 174 16.33 8.61 12.92
C THR A 174 17.52 9.02 12.05
N LYS A 175 17.68 8.41 10.86
CA LYS A 175 18.75 8.73 9.89
C LYS A 175 18.57 10.09 9.21
N PHE A 176 17.38 10.63 9.24
CA PHE A 176 17.01 11.85 8.50
C PHE A 176 16.47 12.93 9.42
N ALA A 177 15.51 12.59 10.27
CA ALA A 177 14.78 13.54 11.09
C ALA A 177 15.66 14.19 12.16
N LYS A 178 15.38 15.46 12.44
CA LYS A 178 15.97 16.18 13.57
C LYS A 178 15.51 15.60 14.90
N VAL A 179 14.19 15.36 15.03
CA VAL A 179 13.58 14.68 16.17
C VAL A 179 12.51 13.72 15.69
N VAL A 180 12.53 12.50 16.20
CA VAL A 180 11.47 11.50 16.04
C VAL A 180 10.69 11.41 17.35
N TYR A 181 9.44 11.88 17.37
CA TYR A 181 8.52 11.67 18.48
C TYR A 181 7.85 10.31 18.28
N TRP A 182 8.31 9.30 19.01
CA TRP A 182 7.68 7.99 18.98
C TRP A 182 6.55 7.91 20.01
N ILE A 183 5.31 7.82 19.54
CA ILE A 183 4.10 7.85 20.36
C ILE A 183 3.51 6.45 20.44
N THR A 184 3.35 5.95 21.67
CA THR A 184 2.68 4.68 21.94
C THR A 184 1.52 4.89 22.93
N ASN A 185 0.37 4.32 22.61
CA ASN A 185 -0.82 4.37 23.50
C ASN A 185 -0.78 3.33 24.62
N VAL A 186 0.29 2.56 24.70
CA VAL A 186 0.51 1.47 25.66
C VAL A 186 1.85 1.63 26.37
N ASP A 187 2.01 0.90 27.45
CA ASP A 187 3.27 0.73 28.17
C ASP A 187 4.09 -0.38 27.51
N ILE A 188 5.14 -0.01 26.80
CA ILE A 188 5.98 -0.95 26.03
C ILE A 188 6.66 -1.97 26.95
N SER A 189 7.05 -1.59 28.19
CA SER A 189 7.69 -2.51 29.13
C SER A 189 6.78 -3.69 29.51
N ARG A 190 5.47 -3.46 29.57
CA ARG A 190 4.48 -4.49 29.88
C ARG A 190 4.14 -5.38 28.69
N GLN A 191 4.32 -4.92 27.46
CA GLN A 191 4.11 -5.75 26.26
C GLN A 191 5.22 -6.79 26.10
N THR A 192 6.44 -6.49 26.51
CA THR A 192 7.55 -7.44 26.50
C THR A 192 7.41 -8.55 27.54
N GLU A 193 6.70 -8.30 28.66
CA GLU A 193 6.48 -9.28 29.75
C GLU A 193 5.22 -10.14 29.54
N SER A 194 4.18 -9.63 28.92
CA SER A 194 2.87 -10.28 28.90
C SER A 194 2.57 -11.16 27.70
N GLY A 195 3.41 -11.18 26.67
CA GLY A 195 3.28 -12.13 25.54
C GLY A 195 1.87 -12.24 24.91
N LEU A 196 1.00 -11.28 25.16
CA LEU A 196 -0.43 -11.33 24.85
C LEU A 196 -0.80 -10.25 23.84
N GLU A 197 -0.74 -10.59 22.63
CA GLU A 197 -1.77 -10.57 21.58
C GLU A 197 -1.12 -10.89 20.24
N ARG A 198 -1.38 -12.13 19.80
CA ARG A 198 -1.18 -12.65 18.43
C ARG A 198 0.19 -12.43 17.77
N ASN A 199 1.12 -13.30 18.10
CA ASN A 199 2.20 -13.80 17.21
C ASN A 199 3.22 -12.84 16.58
N LYS A 200 3.42 -11.63 17.07
CA LYS A 200 4.63 -10.87 16.73
C LYS A 200 5.33 -10.47 18.04
N VAL A 201 6.34 -11.25 18.42
CA VAL A 201 7.33 -10.84 19.42
C VAL A 201 7.93 -9.53 18.90
N LEU A 202 7.82 -8.43 19.65
CA LEU A 202 8.52 -7.18 19.31
C LEU A 202 10.00 -7.50 19.12
N ASP A 203 10.58 -6.98 18.04
CA ASP A 203 12.02 -7.07 17.85
C ASP A 203 12.71 -6.28 18.96
N GLN A 204 13.18 -7.03 19.99
CA GLN A 204 13.82 -6.44 21.16
C GLN A 204 15.11 -5.72 20.81
N GLU A 205 15.82 -6.17 19.79
CA GLU A 205 17.06 -5.54 19.32
C GLU A 205 16.75 -4.18 18.70
N ALA A 206 15.79 -4.11 17.77
CA ALA A 206 15.35 -2.85 17.16
C ALA A 206 14.78 -1.87 18.20
N LEU A 207 14.00 -2.36 19.18
CA LEU A 207 13.49 -1.54 20.29
C LEU A 207 14.62 -0.92 21.11
N LEU A 208 15.61 -1.72 21.50
CA LEU A 208 16.77 -1.23 22.27
C LEU A 208 17.58 -0.22 21.48
N GLN A 209 17.78 -0.46 20.18
CA GLN A 209 18.45 0.49 19.29
C GLN A 209 17.68 1.81 19.21
N LEU A 210 16.36 1.76 19.02
CA LEU A 210 15.52 2.95 18.94
C LEU A 210 15.60 3.80 20.20
N LEU A 211 15.50 3.17 21.37
CA LEU A 211 15.58 3.86 22.66
C LEU A 211 16.97 4.46 22.98
N GLN A 212 18.02 4.01 22.29
CA GLN A 212 19.37 4.57 22.42
C GLN A 212 19.64 5.74 21.46
N CYS A 213 18.77 5.99 20.50
CA CYS A 213 18.95 7.09 19.56
C CYS A 213 18.71 8.45 20.25
N GLU A 214 19.71 9.35 20.19
CA GLU A 214 19.67 10.67 20.83
C GLU A 214 18.55 11.58 20.33
N ASN A 215 18.13 11.39 19.07
CA ASN A 215 17.07 12.17 18.43
C ASN A 215 15.68 11.54 18.55
N VAL A 216 15.51 10.48 19.35
CA VAL A 216 14.20 9.87 19.63
C VAL A 216 13.65 10.40 20.96
N LYS A 217 12.38 10.80 20.95
CA LYS A 217 11.61 11.14 22.13
C LYS A 217 10.42 10.20 22.24
N HIS A 218 10.52 9.20 23.09
CA HIS A 218 9.44 8.26 23.33
C HIS A 218 8.38 8.86 24.24
N LEU A 219 7.13 8.90 23.78
CA LEU A 219 5.95 9.38 24.49
C LEU A 219 5.02 8.20 24.77
N GLU A 220 5.23 7.53 25.88
CA GLU A 220 4.43 6.37 26.32
C GLU A 220 3.03 6.78 26.79
N LYS A 221 2.08 5.83 26.71
CA LYS A 221 0.70 6.00 27.18
C LYS A 221 0.03 7.25 26.62
N THR A 222 0.52 7.71 25.48
CA THR A 222 0.11 8.93 24.81
C THR A 222 -0.80 8.58 23.63
N ARG A 223 -1.90 9.29 23.48
CA ARG A 223 -2.87 9.08 22.40
C ARG A 223 -2.71 10.16 21.35
N LEU A 224 -2.66 9.75 20.08
CA LEU A 224 -2.86 10.65 18.97
C LEU A 224 -4.34 11.00 18.89
N LEU A 225 -4.67 12.26 18.82
CA LEU A 225 -6.05 12.77 18.72
C LEU A 225 -6.35 13.27 17.32
N GLU A 226 -5.44 14.04 16.73
CA GLU A 226 -5.65 14.73 15.46
C GLU A 226 -4.33 15.03 14.78
N VAL A 227 -4.32 14.99 13.45
CA VAL A 227 -3.26 15.57 12.62
C VAL A 227 -3.73 16.94 12.15
N VAL A 228 -2.93 17.98 12.39
CA VAL A 228 -3.26 19.35 11.99
C VAL A 228 -2.28 19.84 10.93
N GLY A 229 -2.75 20.70 10.06
CA GLY A 229 -1.94 21.25 8.97
C GLY A 229 -2.65 22.38 8.24
N ASP A 230 -2.03 22.79 7.16
CA ASP A 230 -2.55 23.83 6.28
C ASP A 230 -2.44 23.43 4.79
N VAL A 231 -2.51 24.39 3.89
CA VAL A 231 -2.41 24.16 2.44
C VAL A 231 -1.09 23.54 2.01
N SER A 232 -0.03 23.71 2.80
CA SER A 232 1.32 23.15 2.52
C SER A 232 1.48 21.72 3.01
N GLY A 233 0.65 21.25 3.97
CA GLY A 233 0.70 19.93 4.55
C GLY A 233 0.60 19.93 6.07
N VAL A 234 1.14 18.86 6.69
CA VAL A 234 1.16 18.71 8.16
C VAL A 234 2.03 19.80 8.80
N THR A 235 1.48 20.45 9.82
CA THR A 235 2.21 21.42 10.68
C THR A 235 2.28 20.95 12.13
N GLY A 236 1.52 19.93 12.51
CA GLY A 236 1.56 19.40 13.85
C GLY A 236 0.64 18.22 14.07
N VAL A 237 0.72 17.66 15.27
CA VAL A 237 -0.22 16.64 15.78
C VAL A 237 -0.71 17.02 17.17
N ARG A 238 -2.00 16.85 17.42
CA ARG A 238 -2.59 16.97 18.75
C ARG A 238 -2.54 15.62 19.45
N ILE A 239 -1.99 15.61 20.65
CA ILE A 239 -1.86 14.40 21.46
C ILE A 239 -2.45 14.60 22.84
N LYS A 240 -2.82 13.50 23.52
CA LYS A 240 -3.22 13.50 24.93
C LYS A 240 -2.25 12.65 25.72
N GLN A 241 -1.56 13.29 26.66
CA GLN A 241 -0.62 12.65 27.57
C GLN A 241 -1.31 12.24 28.89
N PRO A 242 -0.79 11.24 29.61
CA PRO A 242 -1.28 10.89 30.93
C PRO A 242 -0.98 12.01 31.92
N PRO A 243 -1.79 12.20 32.97
CA PRO A 243 -1.54 13.16 34.04
C PRO A 243 -0.15 12.94 34.64
N GLY A 244 0.70 13.97 34.69
CA GLY A 244 2.05 13.93 35.23
C GLY A 244 3.19 13.64 34.26
N GLY A 245 2.92 13.51 32.95
CA GLY A 245 3.94 13.40 31.91
C GLY A 245 4.48 14.79 31.53
N GLY A 246 5.36 15.36 32.34
CA GLY A 246 5.89 16.70 32.11
C GLY A 246 7.09 16.72 31.19
N GLY A 247 7.02 17.51 30.10
CA GLY A 247 8.17 17.80 29.25
C GLY A 247 7.81 18.70 28.08
N GLY A 248 7.68 20.02 28.29
CA GLY A 248 7.61 20.99 27.20
C GLY A 248 6.69 22.16 27.46
N SER A 249 7.24 23.19 28.13
CA SER A 249 6.61 24.50 28.23
C SER A 249 6.75 25.25 26.92
N SER A 250 5.65 25.65 26.30
CA SER A 250 5.60 26.89 25.54
C SER A 250 4.19 27.45 25.68
N GLY A 251 4.16 28.67 26.20
CA GLY A 251 2.96 29.37 26.61
C GLY A 251 2.04 29.72 25.44
N GLY A 252 0.78 29.60 25.72
CA GLY A 252 -0.32 30.15 24.98
C GLY A 252 -1.54 30.05 25.89
N ASP A 253 -1.96 31.21 26.44
CA ASP A 253 -3.20 31.33 27.18
C ASP A 253 -4.38 31.00 26.27
N THR A 254 -4.96 29.82 26.44
CA THR A 254 -6.31 29.50 25.98
C THR A 254 -7.04 28.71 27.07
N ASP A 255 -8.04 29.37 27.65
CA ASP A 255 -8.81 28.92 28.85
C ASP A 255 -9.75 27.73 28.63
N ASP A 256 -9.53 26.86 27.59
CA ASP A 256 -10.34 25.68 27.30
C ASP A 256 -9.53 24.45 26.85
N ALA A 257 -8.27 24.34 27.21
CA ALA A 257 -7.49 23.13 26.93
C ALA A 257 -7.91 22.01 27.90
N ASP A 258 -8.50 20.93 27.37
CA ASP A 258 -8.76 19.68 28.12
C ASP A 258 -7.45 19.19 28.75
N GLU A 259 -7.41 19.03 30.08
CA GLU A 259 -6.18 18.71 30.84
C GLU A 259 -5.40 17.54 30.18
N GLY A 260 -4.15 17.80 29.76
CA GLY A 260 -3.26 16.82 29.15
C GLY A 260 -3.17 16.85 27.63
N GLU A 261 -3.87 17.74 26.93
CA GLU A 261 -3.70 17.90 25.49
C GLU A 261 -2.52 18.80 25.16
N VAL A 262 -1.71 18.37 24.17
CA VAL A 262 -0.51 19.06 23.70
C VAL A 262 -0.49 19.06 22.18
N LEU A 263 -0.15 20.18 21.58
CA LEU A 263 0.17 20.28 20.16
C LEU A 263 1.69 20.11 19.99
N LEU A 264 2.10 19.06 19.26
CA LEU A 264 3.48 18.87 18.84
C LEU A 264 3.69 19.50 17.46
N ASP A 265 4.67 20.35 17.34
CA ASP A 265 5.10 20.94 16.07
C ASP A 265 5.95 19.92 15.29
N VAL A 266 5.39 19.37 14.23
CA VAL A 266 5.98 18.34 13.38
C VAL A 266 5.56 18.55 11.93
N GLU A 267 6.44 18.22 10.99
CA GLU A 267 6.21 18.33 9.55
C GLU A 267 5.78 17.00 8.91
N GLY A 268 5.94 15.91 9.64
CA GLY A 268 5.55 14.56 9.18
C GLY A 268 4.91 13.71 10.26
N ALA A 269 3.88 12.95 9.89
CA ALA A 269 3.17 12.02 10.75
C ALA A 269 3.11 10.63 10.11
N PHE A 270 3.87 9.68 10.68
CA PHE A 270 3.93 8.29 10.25
C PHE A 270 3.06 7.45 11.18
N ILE A 271 1.97 6.87 10.66
CA ILE A 271 0.91 6.26 11.48
C ILE A 271 0.84 4.76 11.25
N TYR A 272 1.24 3.99 12.28
CA TYR A 272 1.25 2.51 12.30
C TYR A 272 0.36 1.94 13.42
N GLY A 273 -0.66 2.67 13.87
CA GLY A 273 -1.56 2.26 14.95
C GLY A 273 -2.53 1.15 14.55
N ALA A 274 -3.17 0.52 15.54
CA ALA A 274 -4.16 -0.54 15.33
C ALA A 274 -5.27 -0.08 14.36
N GLY A 275 -5.28 -0.62 13.16
CA GLY A 275 -6.21 -0.26 12.10
C GLY A 275 -5.73 0.79 11.10
N ALA A 276 -4.63 1.48 11.37
CA ALA A 276 -3.86 2.21 10.35
C ALA A 276 -2.87 1.24 9.73
N GLY A 277 -2.61 1.35 8.47
CA GLY A 277 -1.62 0.53 7.81
C GLY A 277 -2.10 -0.03 6.48
N SER A 278 -1.19 -0.65 5.80
CA SER A 278 -1.36 -1.18 4.45
C SER A 278 -1.86 -2.62 4.49
N LYS A 279 -3.17 -2.82 4.71
CA LYS A 279 -3.77 -4.14 4.60
C LYS A 279 -4.07 -4.47 3.13
N PRO A 280 -3.71 -5.68 2.64
CA PRO A 280 -4.11 -6.15 1.32
C PRO A 280 -5.64 -6.10 1.13
N ILE A 281 -6.09 -5.60 -0.05
CA ILE A 281 -7.52 -5.51 -0.36
C ILE A 281 -7.96 -6.81 -1.03
N THR A 282 -8.43 -7.78 -0.24
CA THR A 282 -8.78 -9.14 -0.67
C THR A 282 -10.24 -9.53 -0.41
N ASP A 283 -11.07 -8.62 0.09
CA ASP A 283 -12.46 -8.92 0.52
C ASP A 283 -13.31 -9.55 -0.59
N PHE A 284 -13.10 -9.15 -1.86
CA PHE A 284 -13.79 -9.68 -3.02
C PHE A 284 -13.38 -11.12 -3.40
N CYS A 285 -12.26 -11.62 -2.84
CA CYS A 285 -11.76 -12.98 -3.10
C CYS A 285 -12.59 -14.08 -2.42
N GLN A 286 -13.36 -13.74 -1.36
CA GLN A 286 -14.27 -14.65 -0.66
C GLN A 286 -13.66 -16.00 -0.29
N SER A 287 -12.43 -16.00 0.23
CA SER A 287 -11.67 -17.20 0.64
C SER A 287 -11.40 -18.23 -0.48
N LYS A 288 -11.51 -17.84 -1.75
CA LYS A 288 -11.25 -18.73 -2.89
C LYS A 288 -9.77 -18.84 -3.25
N ILE A 289 -8.93 -18.00 -2.65
CA ILE A 289 -7.48 -17.90 -2.90
C ILE A 289 -6.76 -18.01 -1.56
N ALA A 290 -5.61 -18.67 -1.55
CA ALA A 290 -4.79 -18.80 -0.36
C ALA A 290 -4.17 -17.44 0.04
N LEU A 291 -4.36 -17.10 1.31
CA LEU A 291 -3.80 -15.90 1.93
C LEU A 291 -2.83 -16.31 3.05
N ASP A 292 -1.86 -15.47 3.33
CA ASP A 292 -1.01 -15.59 4.51
C ASP A 292 -1.69 -15.05 5.79
N GLU A 293 -0.97 -15.04 6.89
CA GLU A 293 -1.49 -14.61 8.20
C GLU A 293 -1.83 -13.11 8.23
N ASP A 294 -1.16 -12.28 7.41
CA ASP A 294 -1.39 -10.84 7.30
C ASP A 294 -2.45 -10.49 6.22
N GLY A 295 -3.01 -11.49 5.55
CA GLY A 295 -4.04 -11.36 4.52
C GLY A 295 -3.48 -11.09 3.13
N GLY A 296 -2.18 -11.22 2.91
CA GLY A 296 -1.52 -11.13 1.61
C GLY A 296 -1.78 -12.37 0.76
N VAL A 297 -1.96 -12.19 -0.54
CA VAL A 297 -2.16 -13.32 -1.46
C VAL A 297 -0.85 -14.08 -1.63
N ILE A 298 -0.88 -15.38 -1.35
CA ILE A 298 0.28 -16.27 -1.54
C ILE A 298 0.45 -16.56 -3.03
N VAL A 299 1.65 -16.29 -3.55
CA VAL A 299 2.01 -16.52 -4.96
C VAL A 299 3.31 -17.30 -5.10
N ASP A 300 3.49 -17.94 -6.25
CA ASP A 300 4.76 -18.53 -6.65
C ASP A 300 5.69 -17.50 -7.34
N ALA A 301 6.85 -17.96 -7.82
CA ALA A 301 7.82 -17.10 -8.52
C ALA A 301 7.30 -16.54 -9.87
N ASN A 302 6.21 -17.08 -10.39
CA ASN A 302 5.55 -16.62 -11.61
C ASN A 302 4.35 -15.70 -11.31
N MET A 303 4.17 -15.28 -10.07
CA MET A 303 3.03 -14.51 -9.56
C MET A 303 1.70 -15.28 -9.62
N GLN A 304 1.71 -16.60 -9.80
CA GLN A 304 0.51 -17.43 -9.82
C GLN A 304 0.04 -17.71 -8.40
N THR A 305 -1.28 -17.61 -8.18
CA THR A 305 -1.92 -17.92 -6.89
C THR A 305 -2.17 -19.42 -6.74
N SER A 306 -2.86 -19.81 -5.67
CA SER A 306 -3.33 -21.19 -5.47
C SER A 306 -4.37 -21.66 -6.52
N VAL A 307 -4.86 -20.77 -7.36
CA VAL A 307 -5.85 -21.05 -8.41
C VAL A 307 -5.21 -20.87 -9.78
N GLU A 308 -5.29 -21.87 -10.63
CA GLU A 308 -4.73 -21.87 -11.98
C GLU A 308 -5.32 -20.75 -12.83
N GLY A 309 -4.45 -20.02 -13.54
CA GLY A 309 -4.82 -18.87 -14.38
C GLY A 309 -5.24 -17.62 -13.60
N VAL A 310 -5.02 -17.61 -12.25
CA VAL A 310 -5.23 -16.45 -11.39
C VAL A 310 -3.89 -16.02 -10.81
N TYR A 311 -3.56 -14.75 -10.95
CA TYR A 311 -2.30 -14.15 -10.54
C TYR A 311 -2.54 -13.02 -9.54
N ALA A 312 -1.56 -12.73 -8.68
CA ALA A 312 -1.59 -11.57 -7.81
C ALA A 312 -0.26 -10.82 -7.89
N ILE A 313 -0.32 -9.49 -7.97
CA ILE A 313 0.84 -8.62 -8.25
C ILE A 313 0.80 -7.33 -7.42
N GLY A 314 1.98 -6.83 -7.09
CA GLY A 314 2.14 -5.65 -6.25
C GLY A 314 1.78 -5.93 -4.79
N ASP A 315 1.38 -4.89 -4.09
CA ASP A 315 1.26 -4.90 -2.63
C ASP A 315 0.10 -5.77 -2.07
N ILE A 316 -0.79 -6.30 -2.93
CA ILE A 316 -1.82 -7.26 -2.51
C ILE A 316 -1.24 -8.62 -2.13
N ARG A 317 -0.10 -8.98 -2.70
CA ARG A 317 0.55 -10.26 -2.43
C ARG A 317 1.33 -10.25 -1.09
N ASN A 318 1.71 -11.42 -0.64
CA ASN A 318 2.58 -11.61 0.52
C ASN A 318 4.00 -11.12 0.22
N THR A 319 4.27 -9.85 0.41
CA THR A 319 5.58 -9.23 0.16
C THR A 319 5.95 -8.23 1.24
N ASP A 320 7.23 -8.26 1.65
CA ASP A 320 7.82 -7.28 2.55
C ASP A 320 8.20 -5.98 1.82
N TYR A 321 8.27 -6.00 0.48
CA TYR A 321 8.76 -4.89 -0.33
C TYR A 321 7.64 -4.21 -1.11
N LYS A 322 7.03 -3.19 -0.52
CA LYS A 322 5.96 -2.39 -1.13
C LYS A 322 6.53 -1.17 -1.83
N GLN A 323 7.07 -1.37 -3.04
CA GLN A 323 7.70 -0.34 -3.86
C GLN A 323 7.14 -0.33 -5.28
N VAL A 324 7.07 0.85 -5.90
CA VAL A 324 6.55 1.00 -7.28
C VAL A 324 7.33 0.15 -8.28
N VAL A 325 8.65 0.07 -8.14
CA VAL A 325 9.52 -0.73 -9.02
C VAL A 325 9.26 -2.22 -8.84
N VAL A 326 8.99 -2.70 -7.62
CA VAL A 326 8.64 -4.09 -7.36
C VAL A 326 7.26 -4.40 -7.95
N ALA A 327 6.28 -3.53 -7.71
CA ALA A 327 4.93 -3.67 -8.28
C ALA A 327 4.96 -3.72 -9.82
N ALA A 328 5.76 -2.89 -10.47
CA ALA A 328 5.96 -2.93 -11.93
C ALA A 328 6.66 -4.22 -12.38
N SER A 329 7.67 -4.69 -11.65
CA SER A 329 8.34 -5.97 -11.92
C SER A 329 7.37 -7.15 -11.85
N ASP A 330 6.54 -7.20 -10.82
CA ASP A 330 5.51 -8.24 -10.67
C ASP A 330 4.55 -8.24 -11.86
N GLY A 331 4.12 -7.05 -12.30
CA GLY A 331 3.25 -6.88 -13.48
C GLY A 331 3.86 -7.47 -14.75
N CYS A 332 5.15 -7.24 -14.96
CA CYS A 332 5.89 -7.83 -16.07
C CYS A 332 5.97 -9.36 -15.98
N ILE A 333 6.34 -9.89 -14.80
CA ILE A 333 6.46 -11.34 -14.57
C ILE A 333 5.13 -12.04 -14.79
N ALA A 334 4.04 -11.51 -14.21
CA ALA A 334 2.70 -12.07 -14.37
C ALA A 334 2.25 -12.06 -15.83
N ALA A 335 2.46 -10.96 -16.56
CA ALA A 335 2.08 -10.85 -17.96
C ALA A 335 2.78 -11.90 -18.84
N MET A 336 4.09 -12.11 -18.62
CA MET A 336 4.84 -13.16 -19.34
C MET A 336 4.39 -14.56 -18.95
N SER A 337 4.01 -14.77 -17.70
CA SER A 337 3.47 -16.04 -17.20
C SER A 337 2.09 -16.33 -17.80
N ILE A 338 1.24 -15.31 -17.88
CA ILE A 338 -0.09 -15.38 -18.51
C ILE A 338 0.03 -15.71 -20.00
N GLU A 339 0.92 -15.04 -20.74
CA GLU A 339 1.15 -15.31 -22.17
C GLU A 339 1.57 -16.76 -22.38
N LYS A 340 2.47 -17.25 -21.54
CA LYS A 340 2.90 -18.66 -21.57
C LYS A 340 1.74 -19.62 -21.26
N PHE A 341 0.93 -19.32 -20.24
CA PHE A 341 -0.23 -20.13 -19.86
C PHE A 341 -1.27 -20.19 -20.96
N LEU A 342 -1.72 -19.04 -21.49
CA LEU A 342 -2.77 -18.97 -22.49
C LEU A 342 -2.38 -19.54 -23.85
N ASN A 343 -1.09 -19.57 -24.19
CA ASN A 343 -0.56 -20.10 -25.43
C ASN A 343 0.06 -21.50 -25.31
N ASN A 344 -0.11 -22.18 -24.14
CA ASN A 344 0.47 -23.51 -23.88
C ASN A 344 1.96 -23.62 -24.18
N ARG A 345 2.73 -22.55 -23.92
CA ARG A 345 4.17 -22.52 -24.17
C ARG A 345 4.95 -23.01 -22.95
N LYS A 346 5.88 -23.94 -23.16
CA LYS A 346 6.75 -24.47 -22.08
C LYS A 346 7.87 -23.51 -21.65
N MET A 347 8.25 -22.58 -22.52
CA MET A 347 9.32 -21.59 -22.25
C MET A 347 8.93 -20.21 -22.78
N VAL A 348 9.31 -19.16 -22.05
CA VAL A 348 9.27 -17.80 -22.53
C VAL A 348 10.39 -17.65 -23.58
N LYS A 349 10.07 -17.27 -24.82
CA LYS A 349 11.09 -16.86 -25.79
C LYS A 349 11.65 -15.54 -25.30
N VAL A 350 12.92 -15.56 -24.87
CA VAL A 350 13.68 -14.33 -24.63
C VAL A 350 14.10 -13.80 -25.99
N ASP A 351 13.29 -12.96 -26.59
CA ASP A 351 13.58 -12.34 -27.87
C ASP A 351 14.38 -11.04 -27.63
N TRP A 352 15.68 -11.20 -27.35
CA TRP A 352 16.64 -10.08 -27.30
C TRP A 352 17.17 -9.70 -28.70
N ILE A 353 16.62 -10.30 -29.75
CA ILE A 353 17.07 -10.01 -31.10
C ILE A 353 16.27 -8.80 -31.58
N HIS A 354 16.89 -7.65 -31.48
CA HIS A 354 16.44 -6.48 -32.20
C HIS A 354 16.43 -6.80 -33.71
N LYS A 355 15.23 -6.78 -34.30
CA LYS A 355 15.11 -6.60 -35.73
C LYS A 355 15.11 -5.11 -36.05
#